data_b76b337c3ed4746c1122b94c5c4c3544
#
_entry.id   b76b337c3ed4746c1122b94c5c4c3544
#
_cell.length_a   1.000
_cell.length_b   1.000
_cell.length_c   1.000
_cell.angle_alpha   90.00
_cell.angle_beta   90.00
_cell.angle_gamma   90.00
#
_symmetry.space_group_name_H-M   'P 1'
#
loop_
_entity.id
_entity.type
_entity.pdbx_description
1 polymer ?
#
loop_
_entity_poly.entity_id
_entity_poly.type
_entity_poly.pdbx_seq_one_letter_code
_entity_poly.pdbx_strand_id
1 'polypeptide(L)'
;MREKLTVIKVGGKIVEEEATLRQLLNDFAAIEGHKVLVHGGGRSATKIAAQLGIESKMVNGRRITDAETLRVVTMVYGGLVNKNIVAGLQAYGVNALGLTGADMNVIRSVKRPVKEVDYGFVGDVEKVDASLLSDLIYKGVVPVMAPLTHDGQGNMLNTNADTIAGETAKALSGLFDVTLVYCFEKKGVLRDENDDDSVIPQITRAEFKQYVADGVIQGGMIPKLENSFEAINAGVSEVIITLASAINGNGGTRIKK
;
A
#
# COMPACT_ATOMS: atom_id res chain seq x y z
N MET A 1 -24.18 11.32 6.71
CA MET A 1 -23.35 10.31 6.00
C MET A 1 -21.91 10.77 6.09
N ARG A 2 -20.95 9.85 6.28
CA ARG A 2 -19.54 10.20 6.21
C ARG A 2 -19.14 10.49 4.76
N GLU A 3 -18.16 11.37 4.56
CA GLU A 3 -17.62 11.64 3.23
C GLU A 3 -16.82 10.46 2.72
N LYS A 4 -16.81 10.25 1.39
CA LYS A 4 -16.09 9.14 0.76
C LYS A 4 -14.60 9.43 0.71
N LEU A 5 -13.81 8.43 1.03
CA LEU A 5 -12.35 8.45 0.93
C LEU A 5 -11.87 7.19 0.21
N THR A 6 -11.03 7.35 -0.80
CA THR A 6 -10.38 6.23 -1.47
C THR A 6 -8.91 6.16 -1.07
N VAL A 7 -8.50 5.07 -0.43
CA VAL A 7 -7.09 4.76 -0.15
C VAL A 7 -6.60 3.80 -1.22
N ILE A 8 -5.60 4.21 -2.02
CA ILE A 8 -5.11 3.41 -3.13
C ILE A 8 -3.66 3.01 -2.88
N LYS A 9 -3.40 1.72 -2.88
CA LYS A 9 -2.04 1.18 -2.81
C LYS A 9 -1.57 0.73 -4.20
N VAL A 10 -0.41 1.22 -4.62
CA VAL A 10 0.21 0.85 -5.90
C VAL A 10 1.50 0.06 -5.70
N GLY A 11 1.68 -1.00 -6.48
CA GLY A 11 2.85 -1.87 -6.43
C GLY A 11 4.11 -1.23 -7.02
N GLY A 12 5.28 -1.80 -6.68
CA GLY A 12 6.58 -1.27 -7.12
C GLY A 12 6.78 -1.26 -8.63
N LYS A 13 6.30 -2.27 -9.36
CA LYS A 13 6.44 -2.34 -10.83
C LYS A 13 5.77 -1.14 -11.52
N ILE A 14 4.59 -0.75 -11.05
CA ILE A 14 3.80 0.35 -11.62
C ILE A 14 4.55 1.68 -11.48
N VAL A 15 5.22 1.89 -10.34
CA VAL A 15 5.93 3.16 -10.08
C VAL A 15 7.32 3.24 -10.73
N GLU A 16 7.81 2.15 -11.31
CA GLU A 16 9.12 2.07 -11.97
C GLU A 16 9.07 2.34 -13.47
N GLU A 17 7.96 2.01 -14.12
CA GLU A 17 7.76 2.23 -15.55
C GLU A 17 7.11 3.59 -15.77
N GLU A 18 7.84 4.52 -16.39
CA GLU A 18 7.40 5.92 -16.52
C GLU A 18 6.03 6.04 -17.19
N ALA A 19 5.78 5.29 -18.28
CA ALA A 19 4.50 5.34 -19.00
C ALA A 19 3.34 4.84 -18.12
N THR A 20 3.54 3.72 -17.42
CA THR A 20 2.55 3.12 -16.53
C THR A 20 2.27 4.03 -15.33
N LEU A 21 3.33 4.62 -14.76
CA LEU A 21 3.18 5.59 -13.67
C LEU A 21 2.41 6.83 -14.13
N ARG A 22 2.75 7.39 -15.28
CA ARG A 22 2.06 8.58 -15.83
C ARG A 22 0.57 8.31 -16.04
N GLN A 23 0.21 7.17 -16.60
CA GLN A 23 -1.18 6.78 -16.77
C GLN A 23 -1.89 6.61 -15.41
N LEU A 24 -1.27 5.91 -14.47
CA LEU A 24 -1.81 5.77 -13.11
C LEU A 24 -2.07 7.11 -12.44
N LEU A 25 -1.12 8.07 -12.52
CA LEU A 25 -1.26 9.38 -11.89
C LEU A 25 -2.37 10.21 -12.52
N ASN A 26 -2.53 10.10 -13.85
CA ASN A 26 -3.67 10.71 -14.55
C ASN A 26 -5.00 10.13 -14.09
N ASP A 27 -5.11 8.80 -14.02
CA ASP A 27 -6.33 8.11 -13.58
C ASP A 27 -6.61 8.40 -12.09
N PHE A 28 -5.58 8.45 -11.25
CA PHE A 28 -5.69 8.84 -9.85
C PHE A 28 -6.17 10.28 -9.70
N ALA A 29 -5.66 11.20 -10.51
CA ALA A 29 -6.09 12.61 -10.49
C ALA A 29 -7.59 12.74 -10.80
N ALA A 30 -8.12 11.91 -11.72
CA ALA A 30 -9.52 11.90 -12.13
C ALA A 30 -10.49 11.30 -11.10
N ILE A 31 -10.01 10.61 -10.05
CA ILE A 31 -10.86 10.10 -8.98
C ILE A 31 -11.46 11.27 -8.22
N GLU A 32 -12.78 11.30 -8.13
CA GLU A 32 -13.52 12.32 -7.36
C GLU A 32 -13.46 12.06 -5.85
N GLY A 33 -13.62 13.14 -5.07
CA GLY A 33 -13.63 13.08 -3.61
C GLY A 33 -12.24 12.97 -2.98
N HIS A 34 -12.22 12.59 -1.71
CA HIS A 34 -10.99 12.47 -0.93
C HIS A 34 -10.21 11.21 -1.31
N LYS A 35 -8.89 11.33 -1.34
CA LYS A 35 -8.02 10.22 -1.74
C LYS A 35 -6.66 10.27 -1.06
N VAL A 36 -6.08 9.09 -0.83
CA VAL A 36 -4.73 8.87 -0.31
C VAL A 36 -4.03 7.88 -1.23
N LEU A 37 -2.78 8.15 -1.58
CA LEU A 37 -1.96 7.23 -2.34
C LEU A 37 -0.90 6.60 -1.43
N VAL A 38 -0.76 5.28 -1.49
CA VAL A 38 0.31 4.54 -0.83
C VAL A 38 1.12 3.83 -1.91
N HIS A 39 2.43 4.07 -1.95
CA HIS A 39 3.27 3.47 -2.99
C HIS A 39 4.23 2.42 -2.44
N GLY A 40 4.65 1.51 -3.31
CA GLY A 40 5.79 0.63 -3.09
C GLY A 40 7.10 1.26 -3.60
N GLY A 41 8.07 0.42 -3.93
CA GLY A 41 9.39 0.85 -4.44
C GLY A 41 10.46 -0.23 -4.28
N GLY A 42 10.05 -1.45 -3.89
CA GLY A 42 10.98 -2.52 -3.54
C GLY A 42 11.94 -2.92 -4.66
N ARG A 43 11.50 -2.92 -5.92
CA ARG A 43 12.36 -3.23 -7.07
C ARG A 43 13.39 -2.12 -7.29
N SER A 44 12.99 -0.85 -7.26
CA SER A 44 13.91 0.30 -7.35
C SER A 44 14.95 0.26 -6.25
N ALA A 45 14.53 -0.04 -5.01
CA ALA A 45 15.46 -0.19 -3.89
C ALA A 45 16.45 -1.35 -4.11
N THR A 46 16.00 -2.50 -4.62
CA THR A 46 16.90 -3.62 -4.96
C THR A 46 17.90 -3.22 -6.04
N LYS A 47 17.46 -2.54 -7.09
CA LYS A 47 18.33 -2.08 -8.18
C LYS A 47 19.39 -1.10 -7.68
N ILE A 48 18.99 -0.11 -6.88
CA ILE A 48 19.94 0.88 -6.34
C ILE A 48 20.88 0.25 -5.30
N ALA A 49 20.38 -0.65 -4.44
CA ALA A 49 21.23 -1.41 -3.51
C ALA A 49 22.33 -2.17 -4.26
N ALA A 50 21.99 -2.89 -5.33
CA ALA A 50 22.95 -3.62 -6.16
C ALA A 50 24.01 -2.68 -6.80
N GLN A 51 23.61 -1.49 -7.27
CA GLN A 51 24.54 -0.48 -7.80
C GLN A 51 25.52 0.04 -6.74
N LEU A 52 25.11 0.03 -5.47
CA LEU A 52 25.93 0.41 -4.32
C LEU A 52 26.72 -0.76 -3.71
N GLY A 53 26.63 -1.96 -4.30
CA GLY A 53 27.30 -3.17 -3.78
C GLY A 53 26.60 -3.78 -2.57
N ILE A 54 25.35 -3.42 -2.28
CA ILE A 54 24.58 -3.90 -1.14
C ILE A 54 23.65 -5.03 -1.61
N GLU A 55 23.80 -6.21 -1.02
CA GLU A 55 22.97 -7.38 -1.33
C GLU A 55 21.59 -7.26 -0.67
N SER A 56 20.52 -7.37 -1.46
CA SER A 56 19.16 -7.39 -0.95
C SER A 56 18.70 -8.81 -0.62
N LYS A 57 18.43 -9.09 0.65
CA LYS A 57 17.94 -10.39 1.13
C LYS A 57 16.43 -10.34 1.37
N MET A 58 15.73 -11.35 0.86
CA MET A 58 14.28 -11.48 1.00
C MET A 58 13.92 -12.81 1.66
N VAL A 59 13.04 -12.79 2.66
CA VAL A 59 12.49 -13.98 3.30
C VAL A 59 10.97 -13.84 3.37
N ASN A 60 10.26 -14.84 2.87
CA ASN A 60 8.79 -14.85 2.81
C ASN A 60 8.19 -13.57 2.19
N GLY A 61 8.81 -13.06 1.10
CA GLY A 61 8.38 -11.84 0.41
C GLY A 61 8.68 -10.53 1.17
N ARG A 62 9.39 -10.58 2.29
CA ARG A 62 9.77 -9.42 3.11
C ARG A 62 11.29 -9.21 3.06
N ARG A 63 11.69 -7.94 2.99
CA ARG A 63 13.11 -7.54 2.94
C ARG A 63 13.71 -7.60 4.33
N ILE A 64 14.82 -8.35 4.47
CA ILE A 64 15.71 -8.17 5.61
C ILE A 64 16.34 -6.79 5.48
N THR A 65 16.23 -5.99 6.52
CA THR A 65 16.61 -4.59 6.49
C THR A 65 17.66 -4.32 7.57
N ASP A 66 18.93 -4.55 7.22
CA ASP A 66 20.06 -4.09 8.02
C ASP A 66 20.26 -2.56 7.88
N ALA A 67 21.24 -2.00 8.53
CA ALA A 67 21.48 -0.55 8.55
C ALA A 67 21.76 0.02 7.14
N GLU A 68 22.54 -0.68 6.31
CA GLU A 68 22.84 -0.24 4.94
C GLU A 68 21.60 -0.34 4.04
N THR A 69 20.86 -1.42 4.15
CA THR A 69 19.57 -1.58 3.46
C THR A 69 18.57 -0.52 3.89
N LEU A 70 18.51 -0.18 5.18
CA LEU A 70 17.63 0.89 5.69
C LEU A 70 17.97 2.25 5.06
N ARG A 71 19.27 2.58 4.93
CA ARG A 71 19.71 3.80 4.25
C ARG A 71 19.22 3.84 2.80
N VAL A 72 19.36 2.74 2.07
CA VAL A 72 18.91 2.64 0.67
C VAL A 72 17.39 2.81 0.58
N VAL A 73 16.61 2.07 1.37
CA VAL A 73 15.14 2.16 1.28
C VAL A 73 14.64 3.54 1.72
N THR A 74 15.30 4.19 2.68
CA THR A 74 14.96 5.56 3.08
C THR A 74 15.18 6.54 1.93
N MET A 75 16.33 6.50 1.26
CA MET A 75 16.61 7.34 0.08
C MET A 75 15.63 7.07 -1.06
N VAL A 76 15.39 5.79 -1.35
CA VAL A 76 14.58 5.40 -2.51
C VAL A 76 13.09 5.62 -2.27
N TYR A 77 12.56 5.16 -1.14
CA TYR A 77 11.12 5.29 -0.88
C TYR A 77 10.74 6.71 -0.50
N GLY A 78 11.44 7.32 0.49
CA GLY A 78 11.12 8.65 0.99
C GLY A 78 11.53 9.79 0.04
N GLY A 79 12.60 9.57 -0.73
CA GLY A 79 13.12 10.53 -1.69
C GLY A 79 12.66 10.24 -3.12
N LEU A 80 13.36 9.34 -3.81
CA LEU A 80 13.22 9.16 -5.25
C LEU A 80 11.79 8.83 -5.69
N VAL A 81 11.21 7.75 -5.18
CA VAL A 81 9.87 7.29 -5.61
C VAL A 81 8.79 8.26 -5.14
N ASN A 82 8.79 8.61 -3.86
CA ASN A 82 7.78 9.48 -3.29
C ASN A 82 7.73 10.85 -3.98
N LYS A 83 8.88 11.51 -4.17
CA LYS A 83 8.92 12.86 -4.74
C LYS A 83 8.63 12.88 -6.24
N ASN A 84 8.98 11.83 -6.98
CA ASN A 84 8.58 11.70 -8.39
C ASN A 84 7.05 11.55 -8.52
N ILE A 85 6.41 10.77 -7.65
CA ILE A 85 4.95 10.65 -7.61
C ILE A 85 4.32 12.02 -7.27
N VAL A 86 4.80 12.69 -6.25
CA VAL A 86 4.29 14.03 -5.85
C VAL A 86 4.42 15.02 -7.00
N ALA A 87 5.60 15.11 -7.62
CA ALA A 87 5.83 16.02 -8.77
C ALA A 87 4.89 15.69 -9.93
N GLY A 88 4.69 14.40 -10.24
CA GLY A 88 3.75 13.95 -11.27
C GLY A 88 2.30 14.33 -10.96
N LEU A 89 1.85 14.17 -9.71
CA LEU A 89 0.51 14.55 -9.28
C LEU A 89 0.29 16.07 -9.34
N GLN A 90 1.30 16.87 -8.97
CA GLN A 90 1.24 18.33 -9.09
C GLN A 90 1.03 18.75 -10.56
N ALA A 91 1.65 18.04 -11.53
CA ALA A 91 1.45 18.32 -12.95
C ALA A 91 0.01 18.07 -13.43
N TYR A 92 -0.76 17.24 -12.70
CA TYR A 92 -2.19 17.02 -12.93
C TYR A 92 -3.09 17.88 -12.02
N GLY A 93 -2.53 18.89 -11.34
CA GLY A 93 -3.30 19.82 -10.49
C GLY A 93 -3.71 19.23 -9.12
N VAL A 94 -3.16 18.07 -8.74
CA VAL A 94 -3.43 17.46 -7.43
C VAL A 94 -2.46 18.04 -6.40
N ASN A 95 -2.98 18.67 -5.34
CA ASN A 95 -2.17 19.20 -4.24
C ASN A 95 -1.62 18.08 -3.35
N ALA A 96 -0.62 17.37 -3.86
CA ALA A 96 -0.04 16.18 -3.24
C ALA A 96 1.05 16.53 -2.22
N LEU A 97 1.04 15.84 -1.06
CA LEU A 97 2.07 15.91 -0.02
C LEU A 97 2.68 14.53 0.22
N GLY A 98 3.96 14.39 -0.08
CA GLY A 98 4.69 13.14 0.19
C GLY A 98 5.13 13.03 1.64
N LEU A 99 4.74 11.93 2.28
CA LEU A 99 4.97 11.63 3.68
C LEU A 99 5.60 10.25 3.87
N THR A 100 6.44 10.14 4.87
CA THR A 100 6.75 8.90 5.60
C THR A 100 5.95 8.89 6.90
N GLY A 101 5.96 7.79 7.64
CA GLY A 101 5.33 7.76 8.97
C GLY A 101 6.01 8.68 9.99
N ALA A 102 7.28 9.05 9.77
CA ALA A 102 8.03 9.96 10.64
C ALA A 102 7.58 11.41 10.50
N ASP A 103 7.12 11.81 9.29
CA ASP A 103 6.65 13.16 9.05
C ASP A 103 5.41 13.41 9.91
N MET A 104 5.45 14.46 10.74
CA MET A 104 4.40 14.82 11.69
C MET A 104 3.99 13.68 12.65
N ASN A 105 4.82 12.62 12.81
CA ASN A 105 4.52 11.43 13.61
C ASN A 105 3.22 10.72 13.15
N VAL A 106 2.95 10.72 11.83
CA VAL A 106 1.67 10.27 11.27
C VAL A 106 1.48 8.76 11.36
N ILE A 107 2.56 7.96 11.31
CA ILE A 107 2.52 6.50 11.53
C ILE A 107 3.70 6.06 12.38
N ARG A 108 3.40 5.63 13.60
CA ARG A 108 4.38 5.04 14.50
C ARG A 108 4.32 3.51 14.44
N SER A 109 5.48 2.89 14.53
CA SER A 109 5.67 1.44 14.53
C SER A 109 6.54 1.01 15.69
N VAL A 110 6.45 -0.27 16.06
CA VAL A 110 7.45 -0.93 16.89
C VAL A 110 8.39 -1.74 15.99
N LYS A 111 9.67 -1.79 16.34
CA LYS A 111 10.60 -2.68 15.63
C LYS A 111 10.10 -4.11 15.78
N ARG A 112 9.99 -4.83 14.66
CA ARG A 112 9.54 -6.22 14.65
C ARG A 112 10.38 -7.08 15.57
N PRO A 113 9.77 -7.81 16.51
CA PRO A 113 10.50 -8.71 17.39
C PRO A 113 11.16 -9.86 16.59
N VAL A 114 12.38 -10.22 16.98
CA VAL A 114 13.05 -11.37 16.41
C VAL A 114 12.33 -12.65 16.81
N LYS A 115 12.01 -13.50 15.83
CA LYS A 115 11.47 -14.85 16.02
C LYS A 115 12.39 -15.84 15.31
N GLU A 116 11.87 -16.61 14.35
CA GLU A 116 12.67 -17.51 13.51
C GLU A 116 13.62 -16.74 12.57
N VAL A 117 13.23 -15.52 12.19
CA VAL A 117 14.01 -14.64 11.30
C VAL A 117 14.17 -13.29 11.96
N ASP A 118 15.40 -12.78 11.99
CA ASP A 118 15.66 -11.36 12.28
C ASP A 118 15.51 -10.54 11.00
N TYR A 119 14.44 -9.75 10.93
CA TYR A 119 14.22 -8.85 9.80
C TYR A 119 14.95 -7.50 9.91
N GLY A 120 15.65 -7.25 11.02
CA GLY A 120 16.40 -6.01 11.26
C GLY A 120 15.50 -4.81 11.53
N PHE A 121 15.70 -3.72 10.79
CA PHE A 121 14.94 -2.46 10.95
C PHE A 121 13.60 -2.50 10.21
N VAL A 122 12.78 -3.48 10.52
CA VAL A 122 11.40 -3.62 10.01
C VAL A 122 10.42 -3.20 11.09
N GLY A 123 9.41 -2.40 10.70
CA GLY A 123 8.38 -1.89 11.58
C GLY A 123 7.05 -2.65 11.45
N ASP A 124 6.44 -2.93 12.59
CA ASP A 124 5.03 -3.31 12.72
C ASP A 124 4.25 -2.10 13.21
N VAL A 125 3.22 -1.67 12.45
CA VAL A 125 2.47 -0.46 12.74
C VAL A 125 1.74 -0.59 14.07
N GLU A 126 1.96 0.40 14.95
CA GLU A 126 1.32 0.49 16.26
C GLU A 126 0.18 1.53 16.25
N LYS A 127 0.41 2.66 15.57
CA LYS A 127 -0.53 3.77 15.57
C LYS A 127 -0.46 4.56 14.25
N VAL A 128 -1.64 4.90 13.73
CA VAL A 128 -1.82 5.89 12.66
C VAL A 128 -2.59 7.08 13.23
N ASP A 129 -2.09 8.30 13.02
CA ASP A 129 -2.80 9.51 13.43
C ASP A 129 -3.86 9.90 12.40
N ALA A 130 -5.05 9.33 12.57
CA ALA A 130 -6.18 9.57 11.69
C ALA A 130 -6.67 11.02 11.72
N SER A 131 -6.59 11.70 12.86
CA SER A 131 -7.00 13.09 13.01
C SER A 131 -6.13 13.99 12.15
N LEU A 132 -4.81 13.84 12.25
CA LEU A 132 -3.85 14.59 11.47
C LEU A 132 -4.00 14.37 9.96
N LEU A 133 -4.16 13.12 9.53
CA LEU A 133 -4.41 12.81 8.11
C LEU A 133 -5.74 13.43 7.64
N SER A 134 -6.78 13.35 8.45
CA SER A 134 -8.09 13.95 8.17
C SER A 134 -7.98 15.46 8.00
N ASP A 135 -7.24 16.15 8.86
CA ASP A 135 -7.03 17.61 8.78
C ASP A 135 -6.35 18.01 7.47
N LEU A 136 -5.34 17.25 7.02
CA LEU A 136 -4.70 17.46 5.72
C LEU A 136 -5.70 17.24 4.56
N ILE A 137 -6.46 16.15 4.62
CA ILE A 137 -7.44 15.77 3.59
C ILE A 137 -8.52 16.84 3.46
N TYR A 138 -9.09 17.33 4.57
CA TYR A 138 -10.09 18.39 4.56
C TYR A 138 -9.54 19.76 4.09
N LYS A 139 -8.24 19.98 4.17
CA LYS A 139 -7.56 21.15 3.58
C LYS A 139 -7.25 20.98 2.09
N GLY A 140 -7.74 19.92 1.45
CA GLY A 140 -7.50 19.64 0.03
C GLY A 140 -6.11 19.12 -0.27
N VAL A 141 -5.36 18.65 0.74
CA VAL A 141 -4.06 18.01 0.57
C VAL A 141 -4.27 16.51 0.34
N VAL A 142 -3.60 15.95 -0.66
CA VAL A 142 -3.61 14.51 -0.95
C VAL A 142 -2.34 13.87 -0.41
N PRO A 143 -2.42 13.07 0.69
CA PRO A 143 -1.27 12.37 1.23
C PRO A 143 -0.75 11.29 0.26
N VAL A 144 0.57 11.27 0.06
CA VAL A 144 1.30 10.23 -0.70
C VAL A 144 2.25 9.54 0.27
N MET A 145 1.87 8.35 0.73
CA MET A 145 2.54 7.64 1.81
C MET A 145 3.63 6.71 1.28
N ALA A 146 4.86 6.91 1.76
CA ALA A 146 5.96 5.97 1.54
C ALA A 146 5.93 4.83 2.57
N PRO A 147 6.44 3.62 2.24
CA PRO A 147 6.48 2.48 3.16
C PRO A 147 7.63 2.57 4.17
N LEU A 148 7.67 3.67 4.90
CA LEU A 148 8.62 4.00 5.94
C LEU A 148 7.86 4.51 7.17
N THR A 149 8.25 4.02 8.34
CA THR A 149 7.73 4.45 9.64
C THR A 149 8.86 4.79 10.58
N HIS A 150 8.55 5.08 11.83
CA HIS A 150 9.54 5.32 12.87
C HIS A 150 9.07 4.74 14.22
N ASP A 151 10.00 4.57 15.15
CA ASP A 151 9.74 3.98 16.46
C ASP A 151 9.45 5.01 17.57
N GLY A 152 9.50 6.30 17.27
CA GLY A 152 9.40 7.37 18.25
C GLY A 152 10.65 7.59 19.11
N GLN A 153 11.74 6.84 18.83
CA GLN A 153 13.01 6.91 19.55
C GLN A 153 14.16 7.41 18.64
N GLY A 154 13.82 7.92 17.46
CA GLY A 154 14.78 8.44 16.49
C GLY A 154 15.22 7.46 15.41
N ASN A 155 14.64 6.25 15.35
CA ASN A 155 14.97 5.27 14.32
C ASN A 155 13.88 5.18 13.26
N MET A 156 14.31 5.16 12.00
CA MET A 156 13.43 4.83 10.87
C MET A 156 13.25 3.31 10.77
N LEU A 157 12.08 2.90 10.28
CA LEU A 157 11.74 1.49 10.07
C LEU A 157 11.16 1.30 8.67
N ASN A 158 11.62 0.25 7.99
CA ASN A 158 11.04 -0.22 6.73
C ASN A 158 9.73 -0.96 7.02
N THR A 159 8.66 -0.57 6.38
CA THR A 159 7.33 -1.19 6.59
C THR A 159 6.73 -1.64 5.25
N ASN A 160 5.95 -2.70 5.26
CA ASN A 160 5.29 -3.18 4.05
C ASN A 160 4.22 -2.18 3.58
N ALA A 161 4.22 -1.85 2.27
CA ALA A 161 3.29 -0.88 1.71
C ALA A 161 1.81 -1.32 1.79
N ASP A 162 1.52 -2.63 1.70
CA ASP A 162 0.16 -3.15 1.87
C ASP A 162 -0.29 -2.94 3.33
N THR A 163 0.62 -3.11 4.30
CA THR A 163 0.38 -2.81 5.72
C THR A 163 0.10 -1.32 5.92
N ILE A 164 0.92 -0.42 5.36
CA ILE A 164 0.69 1.04 5.45
C ILE A 164 -0.70 1.39 4.92
N ALA A 165 -1.08 0.86 3.75
CA ALA A 165 -2.39 1.14 3.16
C ALA A 165 -3.55 0.61 4.01
N GLY A 166 -3.45 -0.63 4.48
CA GLY A 166 -4.46 -1.26 5.34
C GLY A 166 -4.64 -0.52 6.67
N GLU A 167 -3.55 -0.20 7.37
CA GLU A 167 -3.60 0.51 8.64
C GLU A 167 -4.11 1.95 8.48
N THR A 168 -3.70 2.64 7.40
CA THR A 168 -4.22 3.98 7.07
C THR A 168 -5.73 3.92 6.79
N ALA A 169 -6.19 2.96 6.00
CA ALA A 169 -7.61 2.78 5.69
C ALA A 169 -8.43 2.46 6.95
N LYS A 170 -7.94 1.55 7.80
CA LYS A 170 -8.58 1.20 9.09
C LYS A 170 -8.69 2.41 10.01
N ALA A 171 -7.61 3.18 10.17
CA ALA A 171 -7.61 4.36 11.03
C ALA A 171 -8.60 5.42 10.53
N LEU A 172 -8.65 5.68 9.22
CA LEU A 172 -9.53 6.68 8.62
C LEU A 172 -10.99 6.23 8.53
N SER A 173 -11.30 4.92 8.63
CA SER A 173 -12.69 4.41 8.57
C SER A 173 -13.58 4.89 9.71
N GLY A 174 -12.99 5.34 10.81
CA GLY A 174 -13.70 6.02 11.90
C GLY A 174 -14.27 7.40 11.49
N LEU A 175 -13.64 8.07 10.53
CA LEU A 175 -13.95 9.44 10.11
C LEU A 175 -14.60 9.51 8.72
N PHE A 176 -14.26 8.61 7.81
CA PHE A 176 -14.71 8.56 6.43
C PHE A 176 -15.42 7.25 6.09
N ASP A 177 -16.16 7.25 4.97
CA ASP A 177 -16.62 6.05 4.27
C ASP A 177 -15.48 5.59 3.34
N VAL A 178 -14.67 4.63 3.82
CA VAL A 178 -13.39 4.28 3.19
C VAL A 178 -13.53 3.11 2.24
N THR A 179 -13.08 3.31 0.99
CA THR A 179 -12.78 2.26 0.03
C THR A 179 -11.25 2.07 -0.04
N LEU A 180 -10.76 0.85 0.19
CA LEU A 180 -9.35 0.49 0.05
C LEU A 180 -9.14 -0.24 -1.28
N VAL A 181 -8.27 0.29 -2.15
CA VAL A 181 -7.96 -0.29 -3.45
C VAL A 181 -6.52 -0.78 -3.47
N TYR A 182 -6.34 -2.08 -3.68
CA TYR A 182 -5.03 -2.68 -3.93
C TYR A 182 -4.82 -2.87 -5.43
N CYS A 183 -3.86 -2.15 -6.00
CA CYS A 183 -3.46 -2.27 -7.40
C CYS A 183 -2.32 -3.28 -7.55
N PHE A 184 -2.55 -4.29 -8.37
CA PHE A 184 -1.61 -5.36 -8.68
C PHE A 184 -1.38 -5.50 -10.19
N GLU A 185 -0.65 -6.56 -10.59
CA GLU A 185 -0.35 -6.89 -11.98
C GLU A 185 -1.47 -7.72 -12.64
N LYS A 186 -2.45 -8.20 -11.88
CA LYS A 186 -3.60 -8.99 -12.36
C LYS A 186 -4.89 -8.19 -12.24
N LYS A 187 -5.87 -8.53 -13.08
CA LYS A 187 -7.19 -7.85 -13.13
C LYS A 187 -7.99 -7.97 -11.83
N GLY A 188 -7.63 -8.91 -10.96
CA GLY A 188 -8.27 -9.20 -9.69
C GLY A 188 -7.74 -10.52 -9.11
N VAL A 189 -8.49 -11.15 -8.23
CA VAL A 189 -8.28 -12.54 -7.81
C VAL A 189 -8.81 -13.43 -8.91
N LEU A 190 -7.95 -14.27 -9.49
CA LEU A 190 -8.30 -15.16 -10.60
C LEU A 190 -8.71 -16.52 -10.06
N ARG A 191 -9.66 -17.17 -10.73
CA ARG A 191 -10.03 -18.57 -10.48
C ARG A 191 -8.96 -19.52 -11.03
N ASP A 192 -8.36 -19.15 -12.17
CA ASP A 192 -7.21 -19.81 -12.80
C ASP A 192 -6.11 -18.76 -13.04
N GLU A 193 -4.92 -18.96 -12.47
CA GLU A 193 -3.80 -18.02 -12.61
C GLU A 193 -3.32 -17.82 -14.06
N ASN A 194 -3.62 -18.78 -14.94
CA ASN A 194 -3.26 -18.73 -16.37
C ASN A 194 -4.33 -18.07 -17.25
N ASP A 195 -5.52 -17.78 -16.70
CA ASP A 195 -6.62 -17.12 -17.41
C ASP A 195 -6.92 -15.76 -16.78
N ASP A 196 -6.43 -14.71 -17.41
CA ASP A 196 -6.62 -13.32 -16.95
C ASP A 196 -8.09 -12.84 -16.99
N ASP A 197 -8.98 -13.57 -17.65
CA ASP A 197 -10.42 -13.28 -17.71
C ASP A 197 -11.24 -14.06 -16.67
N SER A 198 -10.59 -14.97 -15.91
CA SER A 198 -11.20 -15.78 -14.84
C SER A 198 -11.37 -15.01 -13.52
N VAL A 199 -11.53 -13.69 -13.57
CA VAL A 199 -11.66 -12.84 -12.37
C VAL A 199 -12.87 -13.26 -11.54
N ILE A 200 -12.65 -13.48 -10.24
CA ILE A 200 -13.71 -13.66 -9.26
C ILE A 200 -14.21 -12.26 -8.86
N PRO A 201 -15.44 -11.86 -9.25
CA PRO A 201 -15.86 -10.46 -9.09
C PRO A 201 -16.10 -10.07 -7.63
N GLN A 202 -16.43 -11.03 -6.78
CA GLN A 202 -16.68 -10.82 -5.35
C GLN A 202 -16.24 -12.03 -4.54
N ILE A 203 -15.70 -11.80 -3.34
CA ILE A 203 -15.32 -12.84 -2.39
C ILE A 203 -15.82 -12.46 -1.00
N THR A 204 -16.65 -13.32 -0.41
CA THR A 204 -17.04 -13.28 1.01
C THR A 204 -16.07 -14.10 1.86
N ARG A 205 -16.14 -13.94 3.19
CA ARG A 205 -15.29 -14.72 4.11
C ARG A 205 -15.51 -16.24 4.00
N ALA A 206 -16.73 -16.68 3.70
CA ALA A 206 -17.05 -18.09 3.51
C ALA A 206 -16.45 -18.63 2.21
N GLU A 207 -16.64 -17.89 1.10
CA GLU A 207 -16.07 -18.26 -0.20
C GLU A 207 -14.53 -18.26 -0.18
N PHE A 208 -13.91 -17.32 0.53
CA PHE A 208 -12.46 -17.30 0.70
C PHE A 208 -11.95 -18.61 1.32
N LYS A 209 -12.57 -19.07 2.42
CA LYS A 209 -12.19 -20.34 3.07
C LYS A 209 -12.34 -21.51 2.12
N GLN A 210 -13.42 -21.53 1.33
CA GLN A 210 -13.65 -22.58 0.33
C GLN A 210 -12.60 -22.53 -0.77
N TYR A 211 -12.31 -21.36 -1.36
CA TYR A 211 -11.30 -21.22 -2.41
C TYR A 211 -9.89 -21.59 -1.94
N VAL A 212 -9.57 -21.35 -0.67
CA VAL A 212 -8.29 -21.82 -0.09
C VAL A 212 -8.29 -23.34 0.04
N ALA A 213 -9.39 -23.97 0.52
CA ALA A 213 -9.50 -25.41 0.64
C ALA A 213 -9.45 -26.13 -0.73
N ASP A 214 -10.06 -25.52 -1.75
CA ASP A 214 -10.08 -26.04 -3.13
C ASP A 214 -8.77 -25.77 -3.90
N GLY A 215 -7.81 -25.04 -3.27
CA GLY A 215 -6.53 -24.69 -3.90
C GLY A 215 -6.63 -23.65 -5.01
N VAL A 216 -7.74 -22.94 -5.14
CA VAL A 216 -7.93 -21.82 -6.08
C VAL A 216 -7.14 -20.59 -5.60
N ILE A 217 -7.17 -20.30 -4.30
CA ILE A 217 -6.41 -19.20 -3.70
C ILE A 217 -5.23 -19.79 -2.94
N GLN A 218 -4.02 -19.42 -3.35
CA GLN A 218 -2.78 -19.99 -2.80
C GLN A 218 -1.72 -18.90 -2.54
N GLY A 219 -0.64 -19.30 -1.87
CA GLY A 219 0.58 -18.51 -1.72
C GLY A 219 0.35 -17.12 -1.15
N GLY A 220 0.97 -16.12 -1.77
CA GLY A 220 0.93 -14.72 -1.33
C GLY A 220 -0.44 -14.05 -1.42
N MET A 221 -1.43 -14.65 -2.11
CA MET A 221 -2.77 -14.10 -2.18
C MET A 221 -3.55 -14.34 -0.86
N ILE A 222 -3.26 -15.43 -0.14
CA ILE A 222 -3.91 -15.73 1.14
C ILE A 222 -3.74 -14.59 2.14
N PRO A 223 -2.51 -14.17 2.54
CA PRO A 223 -2.34 -13.09 3.50
C PRO A 223 -2.91 -11.75 3.01
N LYS A 224 -2.97 -11.51 1.71
CA LYS A 224 -3.58 -10.28 1.16
C LYS A 224 -5.09 -10.24 1.40
N LEU A 225 -5.77 -11.35 1.15
CA LEU A 225 -7.21 -11.47 1.41
C LEU A 225 -7.52 -11.46 2.89
N GLU A 226 -6.70 -12.11 3.72
CA GLU A 226 -6.83 -12.02 5.19
C GLU A 226 -6.76 -10.58 5.68
N ASN A 227 -5.74 -9.82 5.26
CA ASN A 227 -5.61 -8.39 5.58
C ASN A 227 -6.79 -7.56 5.05
N SER A 228 -7.35 -7.94 3.88
CA SER A 228 -8.53 -7.27 3.32
C SER A 228 -9.76 -7.50 4.19
N PHE A 229 -9.99 -8.74 4.66
CA PHE A 229 -11.07 -9.04 5.60
C PHE A 229 -10.88 -8.39 6.97
N GLU A 230 -9.63 -8.28 7.46
CA GLU A 230 -9.33 -7.52 8.68
C GLU A 230 -9.68 -6.04 8.53
N ALA A 231 -9.37 -5.43 7.38
CA ALA A 231 -9.75 -4.05 7.10
C ALA A 231 -11.28 -3.85 7.10
N ILE A 232 -12.04 -4.74 6.45
CA ILE A 232 -13.50 -4.74 6.47
C ILE A 232 -14.05 -4.86 7.90
N ASN A 233 -13.49 -5.80 8.70
CA ASN A 233 -13.91 -5.99 10.09
C ASN A 233 -13.60 -4.77 10.97
N ALA A 234 -12.55 -4.02 10.65
CA ALA A 234 -12.17 -2.78 11.34
C ALA A 234 -12.99 -1.56 10.90
N GLY A 235 -13.92 -1.68 9.93
CA GLY A 235 -14.82 -0.62 9.53
C GLY A 235 -14.58 -0.02 8.14
N VAL A 236 -13.60 -0.51 7.38
CA VAL A 236 -13.45 -0.17 5.95
C VAL A 236 -14.67 -0.70 5.20
N SER A 237 -15.31 0.16 4.41
CA SER A 237 -16.59 -0.14 3.77
C SER A 237 -16.45 -1.15 2.63
N GLU A 238 -15.37 -1.06 1.87
CA GLU A 238 -15.08 -1.95 0.76
C GLU A 238 -13.57 -2.09 0.56
N VAL A 239 -13.13 -3.29 0.16
CA VAL A 239 -11.78 -3.52 -0.36
C VAL A 239 -11.87 -4.05 -1.78
N ILE A 240 -11.10 -3.44 -2.70
CA ILE A 240 -11.04 -3.82 -4.11
C ILE A 240 -9.61 -4.26 -4.45
N ILE A 241 -9.48 -5.40 -5.10
CA ILE A 241 -8.23 -5.90 -5.66
C ILE A 241 -8.33 -5.80 -7.19
N THR A 242 -7.46 -5.00 -7.81
CA THR A 242 -7.61 -4.71 -9.23
C THR A 242 -6.27 -4.41 -9.93
N LEU A 243 -6.32 -4.27 -11.25
CA LEU A 243 -5.20 -3.81 -12.06
C LEU A 243 -5.05 -2.28 -11.93
N ALA A 244 -3.83 -1.77 -12.09
CA ALA A 244 -3.54 -0.33 -12.02
C ALA A 244 -4.35 0.53 -13.01
N SER A 245 -4.72 -0.01 -14.16
CA SER A 245 -5.56 0.67 -15.15
C SER A 245 -7.05 0.72 -14.79
N ALA A 246 -7.47 0.11 -13.69
CA ALA A 246 -8.87 0.05 -13.24
C ALA A 246 -9.05 0.59 -11.81
N ILE A 247 -8.22 1.55 -11.41
CA ILE A 247 -8.25 2.14 -10.05
C ILE A 247 -9.51 2.95 -9.75
N ASN A 248 -10.27 3.30 -10.79
CA ASN A 248 -11.58 3.94 -10.68
C ASN A 248 -12.69 3.03 -10.13
N GLY A 249 -12.36 1.77 -9.80
CA GLY A 249 -13.31 0.80 -9.25
C GLY A 249 -14.18 0.08 -10.27
N ASN A 250 -13.95 0.29 -11.58
CA ASN A 250 -14.73 -0.34 -12.67
C ASN A 250 -14.27 -1.77 -13.02
N GLY A 251 -13.72 -2.51 -12.06
CA GLY A 251 -13.26 -3.88 -12.25
C GLY A 251 -12.64 -4.47 -11.00
N GLY A 252 -12.08 -5.67 -11.15
CA GLY A 252 -11.38 -6.35 -10.06
C GLY A 252 -12.29 -7.20 -9.19
N THR A 253 -11.74 -7.62 -8.06
CA THR A 253 -12.41 -8.43 -7.03
C THR A 253 -12.79 -7.55 -5.84
N ARG A 254 -14.06 -7.56 -5.47
CA ARG A 254 -14.58 -6.87 -4.29
C ARG A 254 -14.63 -7.82 -3.11
N ILE A 255 -14.04 -7.41 -1.99
CA ILE A 255 -14.09 -8.16 -0.74
C ILE A 255 -15.23 -7.62 0.10
N LYS A 256 -16.11 -8.50 0.54
CA LYS A 256 -17.29 -8.15 1.33
C LYS A 256 -17.38 -8.98 2.61
N LYS A 257 -18.15 -8.46 3.57
CA LYS A 257 -18.45 -9.17 4.82
C LYS A 257 -19.04 -10.55 4.58
#